data_cb1633046fa8ae4e106fdd599edd25be
#
_entry.id   cb1633046fa8ae4e106fdd599edd25be
#
_cell.length_a   1.000
_cell.length_b   1.000
_cell.length_c   1.000
_cell.angle_alpha   90.00
_cell.angle_beta   90.00
_cell.angle_gamma   90.00
#
_symmetry.space_group_name_H-M   'P 1'
#
loop_
_entity.id
_entity.type
_entity.pdbx_description
1 polymer ?
#
loop_
_entity_poly.entity_id
_entity_poly.type
_entity_poly.pdbx_seq_one_letter_code
_entity_poly.pdbx_strand_id
1 'polypeptide(L)'
;MDTKETQFKELFDKNSKIIYHLCYGYTGDSDSANDLMQETFIKVWQNLDGFRNQSQISTWIYRIAINTCLSYLRVEKRKVTDEISDFILENTAEPISEKEEQVSLLYKCISQLEENERIIITLVLDEVPYPEIAEISGISEGNLRVKIHRIKHRLTDIYNRYERL
;
A
#
# COMPACT_ATOMS: atom_id res chain seq x y z
N MET A 1 0.06 18.40 26.96
CA MET A 1 0.35 17.54 25.79
C MET A 1 1.47 18.19 25.00
N ASP A 2 2.48 17.44 24.70
CA ASP A 2 3.58 17.93 23.85
C ASP A 2 3.00 18.25 22.47
N THR A 3 3.44 19.35 21.87
CA THR A 3 2.99 19.78 20.52
C THR A 3 3.25 18.67 19.48
N LYS A 4 4.35 17.92 19.63
CA LYS A 4 4.72 16.79 18.79
C LYS A 4 3.72 15.63 18.91
N GLU A 5 3.28 15.28 20.11
CA GLU A 5 2.29 14.22 20.34
C GLU A 5 0.95 14.55 19.70
N THR A 6 0.50 15.80 19.82
CA THR A 6 -0.74 16.26 19.22
C THR A 6 -0.66 16.19 17.68
N GLN A 7 0.44 16.71 17.12
CA GLN A 7 0.67 16.66 15.68
C GLN A 7 0.75 15.21 15.17
N PHE A 8 1.46 14.35 15.87
CA PHE A 8 1.57 12.94 15.48
C PHE A 8 0.22 12.23 15.50
N LYS A 9 -0.60 12.47 16.53
CA LYS A 9 -1.94 11.90 16.62
C LYS A 9 -2.82 12.31 15.44
N GLU A 10 -2.82 13.60 15.08
CA GLU A 10 -3.57 14.09 13.92
C GLU A 10 -3.10 13.44 12.60
N LEU A 11 -1.79 13.27 12.44
CA LEU A 11 -1.21 12.61 11.26
C LEU A 11 -1.58 11.12 11.21
N PHE A 12 -1.57 10.45 12.34
CA PHE A 12 -1.98 9.06 12.45
C PHE A 12 -3.46 8.89 12.10
N ASP A 13 -4.34 9.67 12.73
CA ASP A 13 -5.78 9.59 12.52
C ASP A 13 -6.16 9.86 11.05
N LYS A 14 -5.46 10.79 10.41
CA LYS A 14 -5.70 11.16 9.00
C LYS A 14 -5.18 10.16 7.98
N ASN A 15 -4.04 9.53 8.24
CA ASN A 15 -3.31 8.76 7.23
C ASN A 15 -3.29 7.25 7.47
N SER A 16 -3.60 6.76 8.68
CA SER A 16 -3.44 5.34 9.04
C SER A 16 -4.19 4.39 8.12
N LYS A 17 -5.41 4.73 7.72
CA LYS A 17 -6.22 3.91 6.81
C LYS A 17 -5.56 3.75 5.44
N ILE A 18 -5.07 4.84 4.84
CA ILE A 18 -4.42 4.82 3.53
C ILE A 18 -3.09 4.05 3.61
N ILE A 19 -2.33 4.26 4.67
CA ILE A 19 -1.07 3.54 4.89
C ILE A 19 -1.32 2.05 5.08
N TYR A 20 -2.36 1.66 5.84
CA TYR A 20 -2.76 0.26 5.96
C TYR A 20 -3.09 -0.36 4.59
N HIS A 21 -3.87 0.33 3.76
CA HIS A 21 -4.24 -0.16 2.42
C HIS A 21 -3.00 -0.31 1.51
N LEU A 22 -2.05 0.64 1.56
CA LEU A 22 -0.77 0.51 0.87
C LEU A 22 -0.02 -0.75 1.30
N CYS A 23 0.12 -0.95 2.62
CA CYS A 23 0.80 -2.12 3.16
C CYS A 23 0.08 -3.42 2.78
N TYR A 24 -1.24 -3.43 2.83
CA TYR A 24 -2.04 -4.59 2.43
C TYR A 24 -1.91 -4.91 0.93
N GLY A 25 -1.83 -3.91 0.08
CA GLY A 25 -1.57 -4.07 -1.36
C GLY A 25 -0.21 -4.74 -1.66
N TYR A 26 0.76 -4.61 -0.75
CA TYR A 26 2.06 -5.26 -0.87
C TYR A 26 2.13 -6.65 -0.24
N THR A 27 1.49 -6.82 0.91
CA THR A 27 1.60 -8.07 1.71
C THR A 27 0.52 -9.08 1.39
N GLY A 28 -0.69 -8.62 1.03
CA GLY A 28 -1.87 -9.47 0.89
C GLY A 28 -2.35 -10.12 2.19
N ASP A 29 -1.77 -9.73 3.32
CA ASP A 29 -2.02 -10.29 4.65
C ASP A 29 -2.27 -9.16 5.67
N SER A 30 -3.35 -9.29 6.45
CA SER A 30 -3.80 -8.27 7.40
C SER A 30 -2.80 -8.05 8.54
N ASP A 31 -2.20 -9.10 9.07
CA ASP A 31 -1.28 -9.00 10.19
C ASP A 31 0.02 -8.32 9.77
N SER A 32 0.60 -8.75 8.65
CA SER A 32 1.78 -8.12 8.07
C SER A 32 1.52 -6.66 7.67
N ALA A 33 0.34 -6.35 7.12
CA ALA A 33 -0.04 -4.98 6.78
C ALA A 33 -0.13 -4.07 8.01
N ASN A 34 -0.72 -4.57 9.11
CA ASN A 34 -0.75 -3.84 10.37
C ASN A 34 0.66 -3.60 10.94
N ASP A 35 1.52 -4.60 10.91
CA ASP A 35 2.90 -4.48 11.39
C ASP A 35 3.69 -3.44 10.59
N LEU A 36 3.57 -3.44 9.27
CA LEU A 36 4.23 -2.45 8.41
C LEU A 36 3.65 -1.04 8.57
N MET A 37 2.35 -0.92 8.80
CA MET A 37 1.74 0.37 9.13
C MET A 37 2.30 0.91 10.45
N GLN A 38 2.37 0.09 11.48
CA GLN A 38 2.94 0.49 12.77
C GLN A 38 4.41 0.87 12.62
N GLU A 39 5.22 0.08 11.92
CA GLU A 39 6.61 0.40 11.63
C GLU A 39 6.77 1.73 10.89
N THR A 40 5.88 1.99 9.94
CA THR A 40 5.84 3.27 9.22
C THR A 40 5.63 4.43 10.19
N PHE A 41 4.65 4.35 11.08
CA PHE A 41 4.36 5.42 12.03
C PHE A 41 5.43 5.56 13.13
N ILE A 42 6.12 4.50 13.50
CA ILE A 42 7.32 4.59 14.36
C ILE A 42 8.39 5.45 13.66
N LYS A 43 8.66 5.20 12.38
CA LYS A 43 9.61 6.00 11.58
C LYS A 43 9.15 7.45 11.42
N VAL A 44 7.85 7.67 11.22
CA VAL A 44 7.26 9.02 11.19
C VAL A 44 7.52 9.75 12.50
N TRP A 45 7.22 9.12 13.64
CA TRP A 45 7.49 9.69 14.96
C TRP A 45 8.95 10.07 15.17
N GLN A 46 9.86 9.15 14.83
CA GLN A 46 11.30 9.34 15.00
C GLN A 46 11.85 10.51 14.17
N ASN A 47 11.26 10.76 12.99
CA ASN A 47 11.77 11.74 12.04
C ASN A 47 10.91 13.02 11.93
N LEU A 48 9.83 13.12 12.70
CA LEU A 48 8.86 14.22 12.58
C LEU A 48 9.50 15.59 12.83
N ASP A 49 10.39 15.69 13.82
CA ASP A 49 11.10 16.93 14.14
C ASP A 49 12.07 17.40 13.03
N GLY A 50 12.51 16.47 12.19
CA GLY A 50 13.38 16.74 11.05
C GLY A 50 12.65 17.06 9.75
N PHE A 51 11.33 17.01 9.74
CA PHE A 51 10.54 17.32 8.54
C PHE A 51 10.65 18.79 8.16
N ARG A 52 11.18 19.07 6.95
CA ARG A 52 11.53 20.43 6.49
C ARG A 52 10.48 21.09 5.61
N ASN A 53 9.25 20.60 5.56
CA ASN A 53 8.17 21.12 4.69
C ASN A 53 8.55 21.26 3.20
N GLN A 54 9.43 20.40 2.69
CA GLN A 54 9.81 20.36 1.26
C GLN A 54 8.75 19.70 0.36
N SER A 55 7.76 19.04 0.96
CA SER A 55 6.60 18.43 0.33
C SER A 55 5.41 18.54 1.28
N GLN A 56 4.23 18.15 0.83
CA GLN A 56 3.13 17.91 1.77
C GLN A 56 3.53 16.81 2.75
N ILE A 57 3.15 16.94 4.01
CA ILE A 57 3.51 15.99 5.05
C ILE A 57 2.93 14.59 4.77
N SER A 58 1.74 14.51 4.17
CA SER A 58 1.13 13.26 3.71
C SER A 58 2.01 12.56 2.67
N THR A 59 2.52 13.27 1.68
CA THR A 59 3.45 12.76 0.66
C THR A 59 4.70 12.17 1.30
N TRP A 60 5.26 12.86 2.30
CA TRP A 60 6.42 12.37 3.04
C TRP A 60 6.11 11.07 3.81
N ILE A 61 4.95 11.00 4.48
CA ILE A 61 4.49 9.79 5.18
C ILE A 61 4.32 8.63 4.18
N TYR A 62 3.70 8.86 3.03
CA TYR A 62 3.52 7.82 2.00
C TYR A 62 4.86 7.29 1.48
N ARG A 63 5.85 8.14 1.28
CA ARG A 63 7.21 7.71 0.91
C ARG A 63 7.86 6.83 1.98
N ILE A 64 7.69 7.14 3.25
CA ILE A 64 8.16 6.28 4.35
C ILE A 64 7.46 4.92 4.29
N ALA A 65 6.14 4.88 4.11
CA ALA A 65 5.37 3.65 4.00
C ALA A 65 5.83 2.79 2.82
N ILE A 66 5.97 3.38 1.64
CA ILE A 66 6.43 2.69 0.43
C ILE A 66 7.82 2.09 0.64
N ASN A 67 8.76 2.85 1.19
CA ASN A 67 10.10 2.35 1.47
C ASN A 67 10.09 1.23 2.51
N THR A 68 9.21 1.30 3.50
CA THR A 68 9.04 0.24 4.50
C THR A 68 8.51 -1.04 3.85
N CYS A 69 7.50 -0.95 2.99
CA CYS A 69 6.96 -2.08 2.24
C CYS A 69 7.99 -2.69 1.28
N LEU A 70 8.73 -1.88 0.53
CA LEU A 70 9.76 -2.35 -0.39
C LEU A 70 10.91 -3.07 0.35
N SER A 71 11.30 -2.58 1.52
CA SER A 71 12.31 -3.23 2.36
C SER A 71 11.82 -4.59 2.86
N TYR A 72 10.57 -4.68 3.29
CA TYR A 72 9.93 -5.93 3.69
C TYR A 72 9.93 -6.96 2.54
N LEU A 73 9.52 -6.56 1.34
CA LEU A 73 9.48 -7.46 0.18
C LEU A 73 10.87 -7.97 -0.20
N ARG A 74 11.91 -7.16 -0.08
CA ARG A 74 13.29 -7.59 -0.34
C ARG A 74 13.73 -8.67 0.63
N VAL A 75 13.37 -8.56 1.90
CA VAL A 75 13.68 -9.57 2.92
C VAL A 75 12.90 -10.86 2.66
N GLU A 76 11.59 -10.77 2.36
CA GLU A 76 10.76 -11.94 2.06
C GLU A 76 11.23 -12.67 0.80
N LYS A 77 11.59 -11.97 -0.27
CA LYS A 77 12.17 -12.57 -1.49
C LYS A 77 13.47 -13.33 -1.22
N ARG A 78 14.31 -12.87 -0.30
CA ARG A 78 15.55 -13.58 0.10
C ARG A 78 15.23 -14.86 0.88
N LYS A 79 14.24 -14.83 1.78
CA LYS A 79 13.81 -16.03 2.53
C LYS A 79 13.27 -17.13 1.61
N VAL A 80 12.46 -16.77 0.59
CA VAL A 80 11.91 -17.71 -0.39
C VAL A 80 13.02 -18.36 -1.25
N THR A 81 14.14 -17.68 -1.44
CA THR A 81 15.30 -18.27 -2.18
C THR A 81 16.04 -19.32 -1.34
N ASP A 82 16.00 -19.18 -0.01
CA ASP A 82 16.67 -20.11 0.91
C ASP A 82 15.77 -21.27 1.40
N GLU A 83 14.45 -21.13 1.30
CA GLU A 83 13.48 -22.17 1.67
C GLU A 83 12.48 -22.38 0.53
N ILE A 84 12.61 -23.47 -0.23
CA ILE A 84 11.51 -24.04 -1.01
C ILE A 84 10.56 -24.67 0.02
N SER A 85 9.72 -23.85 0.61
CA SER A 85 8.68 -24.28 1.52
C SER A 85 7.32 -24.03 0.87
N ASP A 86 6.60 -25.13 0.64
CA ASP A 86 5.19 -25.15 0.29
C ASP A 86 4.38 -24.38 1.35
N PHE A 87 4.21 -23.08 1.16
CA PHE A 87 3.27 -22.32 1.96
C PHE A 87 1.87 -22.53 1.39
N ILE A 88 1.23 -23.58 1.82
CA ILE A 88 -0.22 -23.76 1.68
C ILE A 88 -0.83 -22.68 2.58
N LEU A 89 -1.46 -21.68 1.97
CA LEU A 89 -2.37 -20.77 2.64
C LEU A 89 -3.51 -21.59 3.22
N GLU A 90 -3.41 -21.98 4.48
CA GLU A 90 -4.58 -22.42 5.24
C GLU A 90 -5.50 -21.21 5.41
N ASN A 91 -6.49 -21.13 4.54
CA ASN A 91 -7.67 -20.33 4.74
C ASN A 91 -8.42 -20.90 5.94
N THR A 92 -8.23 -20.33 7.12
CA THR A 92 -9.21 -20.43 8.20
C THR A 92 -10.36 -19.51 7.83
N ALA A 93 -11.28 -20.04 7.03
CA ALA A 93 -12.43 -19.30 6.55
C ALA A 93 -13.47 -19.17 7.67
N GLU A 94 -13.48 -18.04 8.38
CA GLU A 94 -14.73 -17.52 8.94
C GLU A 94 -15.64 -17.11 7.76
N PRO A 95 -16.98 -17.19 7.91
CA PRO A 95 -17.89 -16.79 6.84
C PRO A 95 -17.71 -15.31 6.53
N ILE A 96 -17.03 -15.03 5.43
CA ILE A 96 -16.71 -13.70 4.92
C ILE A 96 -17.97 -13.17 4.21
N SER A 97 -18.33 -11.91 4.41
CA SER A 97 -19.42 -11.30 3.67
C SER A 97 -19.07 -11.21 2.17
N GLU A 98 -20.07 -11.22 1.30
CA GLU A 98 -19.88 -11.08 -0.16
C GLU A 98 -19.03 -9.85 -0.51
N LYS A 99 -19.20 -8.75 0.23
CA LYS A 99 -18.41 -7.53 0.07
C LYS A 99 -16.94 -7.74 0.44
N GLU A 100 -16.65 -8.48 1.49
CA GLU A 100 -15.28 -8.82 1.90
C GLU A 100 -14.60 -9.74 0.90
N GLU A 101 -15.33 -10.68 0.29
CA GLU A 101 -14.83 -11.52 -0.80
C GLU A 101 -14.44 -10.69 -2.02
N GLN A 102 -15.27 -9.71 -2.42
CA GLN A 102 -14.98 -8.81 -3.53
C GLN A 102 -13.74 -7.96 -3.27
N VAL A 103 -13.59 -7.42 -2.06
CA VAL A 103 -12.39 -6.66 -1.66
C VAL A 103 -11.16 -7.55 -1.65
N SER A 104 -11.26 -8.76 -1.11
CA SER A 104 -10.16 -9.74 -1.13
C SER A 104 -9.72 -10.08 -2.55
N LEU A 105 -10.68 -10.30 -3.46
CA LEU A 105 -10.39 -10.56 -4.86
C LEU A 105 -9.70 -9.36 -5.54
N LEU A 106 -10.15 -8.13 -5.27
CA LEU A 106 -9.52 -6.92 -5.79
C LEU A 106 -8.04 -6.86 -5.37
N TYR A 107 -7.72 -7.10 -4.10
CA TYR A 107 -6.33 -7.09 -3.63
C TYR A 107 -5.50 -8.24 -4.20
N LYS A 108 -6.09 -9.41 -4.44
CA LYS A 108 -5.42 -10.49 -5.19
C LYS A 108 -5.07 -10.07 -6.63
N CYS A 109 -5.94 -9.33 -7.29
CA CYS A 109 -5.65 -8.77 -8.61
C CYS A 109 -4.54 -7.70 -8.54
N ILE A 110 -4.59 -6.82 -7.55
CA ILE A 110 -3.57 -5.78 -7.32
C ILE A 110 -2.19 -6.42 -7.06
N SER A 111 -2.12 -7.51 -6.32
CA SER A 111 -0.86 -8.20 -6.03
C SER A 111 -0.13 -8.74 -7.27
N GLN A 112 -0.82 -8.91 -8.39
CA GLN A 112 -0.25 -9.34 -9.67
C GLN A 112 0.29 -8.18 -10.53
N LEU A 113 0.08 -6.94 -10.10
CA LEU A 113 0.64 -5.76 -10.74
C LEU A 113 2.12 -5.58 -10.35
N GLU A 114 2.85 -4.81 -11.16
CA GLU A 114 4.19 -4.35 -10.81
C GLU A 114 4.15 -3.42 -9.57
N GLU A 115 5.25 -3.35 -8.83
CA GLU A 115 5.34 -2.60 -7.57
C GLU A 115 4.86 -1.15 -7.70
N ASN A 116 5.33 -0.43 -8.73
CA ASN A 116 4.91 0.96 -8.97
C ASN A 116 3.41 1.08 -9.33
N GLU A 117 2.87 0.10 -10.01
CA GLU A 117 1.45 0.07 -10.38
C GLU A 117 0.56 -0.17 -9.16
N ARG A 118 1.00 -1.03 -8.23
CA ARG A 118 0.30 -1.25 -6.95
C ARG A 118 0.21 0.01 -6.13
N ILE A 119 1.31 0.77 -6.03
CA ILE A 119 1.34 2.06 -5.32
C ILE A 119 0.29 3.00 -5.93
N ILE A 120 0.37 3.21 -7.23
CA ILE A 120 -0.50 4.15 -7.94
C ILE A 120 -1.97 3.77 -7.77
N ILE A 121 -2.34 2.52 -8.02
CA ILE A 121 -3.74 2.12 -7.99
C ILE A 121 -4.31 2.14 -6.57
N THR A 122 -3.52 1.78 -5.57
CA THR A 122 -3.97 1.84 -4.17
C THR A 122 -4.24 3.27 -3.75
N LEU A 123 -3.37 4.22 -4.11
CA LEU A 123 -3.59 5.64 -3.83
C LEU A 123 -4.81 6.20 -4.59
N VAL A 124 -5.05 5.74 -5.82
CA VAL A 124 -6.26 6.11 -6.58
C VAL A 124 -7.52 5.60 -5.91
N LEU A 125 -7.52 4.37 -5.41
CA LEU A 125 -8.65 3.77 -4.71
C LEU A 125 -8.97 4.48 -3.38
N ASP A 126 -7.96 5.03 -2.72
CA ASP A 126 -8.10 5.85 -1.52
C ASP A 126 -8.33 7.35 -1.83
N GLU A 127 -8.65 7.68 -3.10
CA GLU A 127 -9.02 9.03 -3.53
C GLU A 127 -7.93 10.09 -3.28
N VAL A 128 -6.67 9.69 -3.23
CA VAL A 128 -5.56 10.64 -3.14
C VAL A 128 -5.51 11.49 -4.42
N PRO A 129 -5.36 12.82 -4.30
CA PRO A 129 -5.33 13.69 -5.48
C PRO A 129 -4.21 13.34 -6.47
N TYR A 130 -4.48 13.39 -7.76
CA TYR A 130 -3.52 13.04 -8.80
C TYR A 130 -2.21 13.84 -8.75
N PRO A 131 -2.20 15.15 -8.46
CA PRO A 131 -0.94 15.88 -8.26
C PRO A 131 -0.08 15.28 -7.15
N GLU A 132 -0.68 14.83 -6.05
CA GLU A 132 0.02 14.18 -4.94
C GLU A 132 0.54 12.79 -5.33
N ILE A 133 -0.27 11.99 -6.04
CA ILE A 133 0.18 10.68 -6.55
C ILE A 133 1.35 10.85 -7.54
N ALA A 134 1.29 11.86 -8.39
CA ALA A 134 2.38 12.19 -9.32
C ALA A 134 3.68 12.51 -8.57
N GLU A 135 3.59 13.32 -7.52
CA GLU A 135 4.74 13.64 -6.66
C GLU A 135 5.30 12.41 -5.94
N ILE A 136 4.43 11.55 -5.38
CA ILE A 136 4.83 10.30 -4.71
C ILE A 136 5.53 9.35 -5.67
N SER A 137 4.98 9.17 -6.87
CA SER A 137 5.46 8.21 -7.87
C SER A 137 6.60 8.74 -8.75
N GLY A 138 6.89 10.04 -8.68
CA GLY A 138 7.98 10.66 -9.44
C GLY A 138 7.71 10.78 -10.94
N ILE A 139 6.46 10.79 -11.36
CA ILE A 139 6.05 10.94 -12.78
C ILE A 139 5.19 12.18 -12.95
N SER A 140 5.14 12.73 -14.18
CA SER A 140 4.27 13.85 -14.48
C SER A 140 2.78 13.49 -14.36
N GLU A 141 1.93 14.45 -14.04
CA GLU A 141 0.48 14.22 -13.90
C GLU A 141 -0.15 13.71 -15.21
N GLY A 142 0.32 14.20 -16.37
CA GLY A 142 -0.12 13.70 -17.67
C GLY A 142 0.23 12.21 -17.89
N ASN A 143 1.45 11.82 -17.59
CA ASN A 143 1.87 10.42 -17.67
C ASN A 143 1.15 9.55 -16.64
N LEU A 144 0.86 10.09 -15.45
CA LEU A 144 0.08 9.39 -14.42
C LEU A 144 -1.31 9.01 -14.93
N ARG A 145 -2.02 9.90 -15.59
CA ARG A 145 -3.35 9.63 -16.16
C ARG A 145 -3.33 8.49 -17.16
N VAL A 146 -2.35 8.49 -18.04
CA VAL A 146 -2.15 7.40 -19.04
C VAL A 146 -1.83 6.09 -18.30
N LYS A 147 -0.98 6.13 -17.30
CA LYS A 147 -0.59 4.95 -16.52
C LYS A 147 -1.77 4.37 -15.74
N ILE A 148 -2.57 5.20 -15.08
CA ILE A 148 -3.80 4.77 -14.39
C ILE A 148 -4.75 4.06 -15.35
N HIS A 149 -4.95 4.59 -16.54
CA HIS A 149 -5.80 3.96 -17.56
C HIS A 149 -5.28 2.55 -17.92
N ARG A 150 -3.99 2.41 -18.15
CA ARG A 150 -3.37 1.11 -18.45
C ARG A 150 -3.47 0.12 -17.28
N ILE A 151 -3.28 0.60 -16.06
CA ILE A 151 -3.41 -0.22 -14.84
C ILE A 151 -4.85 -0.74 -14.71
N LYS A 152 -5.85 0.12 -14.89
CA LYS A 152 -7.26 -0.29 -14.84
C LYS A 152 -7.60 -1.37 -15.87
N HIS A 153 -7.10 -1.23 -17.10
CA HIS A 153 -7.26 -2.27 -18.13
C HIS A 153 -6.60 -3.59 -17.70
N ARG A 154 -5.38 -3.55 -17.21
CA ARG A 154 -4.67 -4.74 -16.73
C ARG A 154 -5.40 -5.40 -15.56
N LEU A 155 -5.92 -4.63 -14.62
CA LEU A 155 -6.74 -5.16 -13.52
C LEU A 155 -8.00 -5.85 -14.02
N THR A 156 -8.70 -5.27 -15.01
CA THR A 156 -9.87 -5.88 -15.61
C THR A 156 -9.51 -7.22 -16.26
N ASP A 157 -8.40 -7.29 -16.98
CA ASP A 157 -7.93 -8.54 -17.60
C ASP A 157 -7.59 -9.61 -16.57
N ILE A 158 -6.95 -9.23 -15.46
CA ILE A 158 -6.64 -10.13 -14.35
C ILE A 158 -7.93 -10.63 -13.69
N TYR A 159 -8.85 -9.72 -13.38
CA TYR A 159 -10.13 -10.05 -12.76
C TYR A 159 -10.94 -11.05 -13.62
N ASN A 160 -11.05 -10.79 -14.91
CA ASN A 160 -11.78 -11.66 -15.84
C ASN A 160 -11.20 -13.08 -15.92
N ARG A 161 -9.92 -13.27 -15.60
CA ARG A 161 -9.33 -14.63 -15.51
C ARG A 161 -9.84 -15.39 -14.29
N TYR A 162 -10.07 -14.68 -13.17
CA TYR A 162 -10.65 -15.30 -11.98
C TYR A 162 -12.12 -15.67 -12.14
N GLU A 163 -12.91 -14.87 -12.87
CA GLU A 163 -14.32 -15.18 -13.13
C GLU A 163 -14.54 -16.36 -14.08
N ARG A 164 -13.54 -16.72 -14.88
CA ARG A 164 -13.61 -17.84 -15.85
C ARG A 164 -13.17 -19.19 -15.25
N LEU A 165 -12.72 -19.19 -14.02
CA LEU A 165 -12.33 -20.39 -13.27
C LEU A 165 -13.47 -20.86 -12.38
#